data_7e0dff54f3a056cefe424bf78e54f6a0
#
_entry.id   7e0dff54f3a056cefe424bf78e54f6a0
#
_cell.length_a   1.000
_cell.length_b   1.000
_cell.length_c   1.000
_cell.angle_alpha   90.00
_cell.angle_beta   90.00
_cell.angle_gamma   90.00
#
_symmetry.space_group_name_H-M   'P 1'
#
loop_
_entity.id
_entity.type
_entity.pdbx_description
1 polymer ?
#
loop_
_entity_poly.entity_id
_entity_poly.type
_entity_poly.pdbx_seq_one_letter_code
_entity_poly.pdbx_strand_id
1 'polypeptide(L)'
;RFHVKHEDASDSYLRKAYRNMDLHTDGTYVKEVTDWLIMTKLEEKNAEGGETTMLHLDDWEHCDDLLNDPIGKQDFIWGSPKSKNIDYKVKHPVFSLDKNGRPKISYIDQFPEPKNMDQGNFLQRLSDALEKSKNKVITKLPVGCSIIANNYFWLHGRKPFRENRS
;
A
#
# COMPACT_ATOMS: atom_id res chain seq x y z
N ARG A 1 -10.25 5.13 13.36
CA ARG A 1 -9.28 5.15 14.46
C ARG A 1 -8.66 3.77 14.55
N PHE A 2 -7.34 3.67 14.29
CA PHE A 2 -6.62 2.42 14.46
C PHE A 2 -6.23 2.28 15.93
N HIS A 3 -6.76 1.25 16.59
CA HIS A 3 -6.25 0.80 17.89
C HIS A 3 -5.53 -0.51 17.69
N VAL A 4 -4.29 -0.58 18.14
CA VAL A 4 -3.57 -1.83 18.23
C VAL A 4 -4.22 -2.67 19.30
N LYS A 5 -4.75 -3.83 18.92
CA LYS A 5 -5.14 -4.88 19.87
C LYS A 5 -4.08 -5.97 19.78
N HIS A 6 -3.49 -6.35 20.91
CA HIS A 6 -2.44 -7.37 21.02
C HIS A 6 -2.85 -8.74 20.47
N GLU A 7 -4.13 -9.00 20.30
CA GLU A 7 -4.70 -10.31 20.00
C GLU A 7 -5.69 -10.24 18.82
N ASP A 8 -5.37 -9.44 17.78
CA ASP A 8 -6.23 -9.46 16.60
C ASP A 8 -5.98 -10.75 15.81
N ALA A 9 -6.84 -11.75 16.03
CA ALA A 9 -6.89 -13.00 15.28
C ALA A 9 -7.53 -12.83 13.89
N SER A 10 -7.83 -11.58 13.46
CA SER A 10 -8.39 -11.33 12.13
C SER A 10 -7.39 -11.65 11.03
N ASP A 11 -7.88 -12.19 9.91
CA ASP A 11 -7.10 -12.49 8.70
C ASP A 11 -6.54 -11.24 8.01
N SER A 12 -6.79 -10.04 8.54
CA SER A 12 -6.29 -8.80 7.99
C SER A 12 -4.87 -8.51 8.44
N TYR A 13 -3.92 -8.72 7.54
CA TYR A 13 -2.51 -8.37 7.70
C TYR A 13 -2.29 -6.90 8.11
N LEU A 14 -3.11 -5.99 7.62
CA LEU A 14 -3.05 -4.56 7.96
C LEU A 14 -3.35 -4.28 9.44
N ARG A 15 -4.01 -5.20 10.13
CA ARG A 15 -4.31 -5.12 11.56
C ARG A 15 -3.27 -5.80 12.46
N LYS A 16 -2.33 -6.55 11.89
CA LYS A 16 -1.19 -7.10 12.64
C LYS A 16 -0.19 -5.98 12.91
N ALA A 17 -0.53 -5.16 13.87
CA ALA A 17 -0.01 -3.83 14.14
C ALA A 17 1.52 -3.77 14.29
N TYR A 18 2.16 -4.81 14.76
CA TYR A 18 3.60 -4.82 15.03
C TYR A 18 4.46 -5.11 13.80
N ARG A 19 3.88 -5.63 12.71
CA ARG A 19 4.62 -5.97 11.49
C ARG A 19 4.79 -4.77 10.57
N ASN A 20 5.74 -4.89 9.65
CA ASN A 20 5.86 -4.01 8.50
C ASN A 20 4.53 -3.97 7.73
N MET A 21 4.15 -2.80 7.29
CA MET A 21 3.09 -2.61 6.32
C MET A 21 3.77 -2.20 5.02
N ASP A 22 3.70 -3.09 4.04
CA ASP A 22 4.39 -2.91 2.77
C ASP A 22 3.80 -1.73 1.99
N LEU A 23 4.58 -1.19 1.05
CA LEU A 23 4.16 -0.07 0.22
C LEU A 23 2.93 -0.44 -0.60
N HIS A 24 1.88 0.36 -0.49
CA HIS A 24 0.60 0.16 -1.16
C HIS A 24 -0.11 1.49 -1.44
N THR A 25 -1.18 1.43 -2.21
CA THR A 25 -2.17 2.48 -2.33
C THR A 25 -3.49 2.04 -1.70
N ASP A 26 -4.27 2.98 -1.18
CA ASP A 26 -5.59 2.67 -0.63
C ASP A 26 -6.66 2.51 -1.73
N GLY A 27 -7.75 1.82 -1.38
CA GLY A 27 -8.93 1.73 -2.25
C GLY A 27 -8.82 0.72 -3.40
N THR A 28 -7.80 -0.13 -3.45
CA THR A 28 -7.57 -1.09 -4.54
C THR A 28 -8.66 -2.14 -4.70
N TYR A 29 -9.39 -2.46 -3.64
CA TYR A 29 -10.41 -3.52 -3.61
C TYR A 29 -11.84 -3.00 -3.44
N VAL A 30 -12.05 -1.70 -3.62
CA VAL A 30 -13.37 -1.06 -3.57
C VAL A 30 -13.73 -0.39 -4.90
N LYS A 31 -15.01 -0.18 -5.14
CA LYS A 31 -15.50 0.50 -6.36
C LYS A 31 -15.31 2.01 -6.30
N GLU A 32 -15.22 2.55 -5.10
CA GLU A 32 -15.06 3.97 -4.85
C GLU A 32 -13.63 4.40 -5.19
N VAL A 33 -13.53 5.53 -5.86
CA VAL A 33 -12.24 6.12 -6.24
C VAL A 33 -11.62 6.81 -5.02
N THR A 34 -10.37 6.51 -4.75
CA THR A 34 -9.59 7.11 -3.66
C THR A 34 -8.46 7.95 -4.24
N ASP A 35 -8.73 9.21 -4.53
CA ASP A 35 -7.75 10.12 -5.16
C ASP A 35 -6.71 10.64 -4.16
N TRP A 36 -7.12 10.89 -2.93
CA TRP A 36 -6.30 11.51 -1.90
C TRP A 36 -6.30 10.70 -0.62
N LEU A 37 -5.14 10.62 -0.02
CA LEU A 37 -4.92 10.04 1.29
C LEU A 37 -4.57 11.15 2.28
N ILE A 38 -5.22 11.13 3.44
CA ILE A 38 -4.90 12.00 4.57
C ILE A 38 -4.64 11.11 5.79
N MET A 39 -3.42 11.16 6.30
CA MET A 39 -3.03 10.44 7.52
C MET A 39 -2.64 11.44 8.59
N THR A 40 -3.36 11.46 9.71
CA THR A 40 -3.07 12.32 10.87
C THR A 40 -2.65 11.49 12.06
N LYS A 41 -1.51 11.80 12.64
CA LYS A 41 -1.08 11.17 13.89
C LYS A 41 -1.74 11.85 15.09
N LEU A 42 -2.70 11.20 15.69
CA LEU A 42 -3.47 11.73 16.81
C LEU A 42 -2.78 11.50 18.15
N GLU A 43 -2.10 10.38 18.31
CA GLU A 43 -1.51 9.98 19.58
C GLU A 43 -0.35 8.99 19.34
N GLU A 44 0.63 9.04 20.21
CA GLU A 44 1.68 8.03 20.32
C GLU A 44 1.96 7.77 21.82
N LYS A 45 1.77 6.54 22.23
CA LYS A 45 2.06 6.12 23.61
C LYS A 45 2.83 4.81 23.58
N ASN A 46 3.95 4.78 24.32
CA ASN A 46 4.73 3.56 24.56
C ASN A 46 5.04 2.75 23.28
N ALA A 47 5.36 3.45 22.18
CA ALA A 47 5.68 2.81 20.91
C ALA A 47 7.08 3.22 20.43
N GLU A 48 7.85 2.22 19.98
CA GLU A 48 9.14 2.40 19.34
C GLU A 48 9.05 1.86 17.89
N GLY A 49 9.54 2.61 16.93
CA GLY A 49 9.37 2.31 15.49
C GLY A 49 8.07 2.91 14.93
N GLY A 50 7.50 2.27 13.91
CA GLY A 50 6.24 2.69 13.31
C GLY A 50 6.35 3.91 12.41
N GLU A 51 7.55 4.19 11.90
CA GLU A 51 7.77 5.27 10.94
C GLU A 51 6.93 5.05 9.70
N THR A 52 6.35 6.13 9.19
CA THR A 52 5.67 6.11 7.89
C THR A 52 6.71 6.00 6.78
N THR A 53 6.48 5.10 5.84
CA THR A 53 7.26 4.96 4.61
C THR A 53 6.44 5.50 3.45
N MET A 54 7.08 6.28 2.58
CA MET A 54 6.47 6.85 1.37
C MET A 54 7.39 6.64 0.18
N LEU A 55 6.82 6.40 -1.00
CA LEU A 55 7.56 6.33 -2.26
C LEU A 55 6.74 6.98 -3.36
N HIS A 56 7.29 8.00 -4.00
CA HIS A 56 6.68 8.61 -5.17
C HIS A 56 7.05 7.83 -6.43
N LEU A 57 6.14 7.73 -7.40
CA LEU A 57 6.42 7.02 -8.66
C LEU A 57 7.62 7.59 -9.41
N ASP A 58 7.76 8.93 -9.44
CA ASP A 58 8.87 9.58 -10.16
C ASP A 58 10.24 9.35 -9.49
N ASP A 59 10.25 9.01 -8.21
CA ASP A 59 11.48 8.73 -7.45
C ASP A 59 11.81 7.22 -7.38
N TRP A 60 10.90 6.39 -7.90
CA TRP A 60 11.08 4.94 -7.84
C TRP A 60 11.95 4.44 -9.00
N GLU A 61 13.14 3.98 -8.68
CA GLU A 61 14.20 3.59 -9.62
C GLU A 61 13.83 2.45 -10.59
N HIS A 62 12.83 1.63 -10.25
CA HIS A 62 12.36 0.50 -11.06
C HIS A 62 11.01 0.77 -11.74
N CYS A 63 10.52 2.01 -11.69
CA CYS A 63 9.19 2.35 -12.16
C CYS A 63 9.05 2.10 -13.67
N ASP A 64 10.01 2.56 -14.47
CA ASP A 64 9.94 2.48 -15.94
C ASP A 64 9.90 1.03 -16.44
N ASP A 65 10.71 0.14 -15.87
CA ASP A 65 10.76 -1.27 -16.26
C ASP A 65 9.41 -1.96 -16.04
N LEU A 66 8.76 -1.68 -14.90
CA LEU A 66 7.47 -2.26 -14.55
C LEU A 66 6.30 -1.59 -15.27
N LEU A 67 6.38 -0.28 -15.52
CA LEU A 67 5.41 0.46 -16.33
C LEU A 67 5.37 -0.01 -17.79
N ASN A 68 6.52 -0.41 -18.33
CA ASN A 68 6.63 -0.89 -19.71
C ASN A 68 6.23 -2.36 -19.87
N ASP A 69 6.11 -3.11 -18.76
CA ASP A 69 5.61 -4.48 -18.81
C ASP A 69 4.10 -4.49 -19.15
N PRO A 70 3.69 -5.14 -20.26
CA PRO A 70 2.29 -5.19 -20.67
C PRO A 70 1.40 -5.92 -19.66
N ILE A 71 1.96 -6.79 -18.80
CA ILE A 71 1.21 -7.51 -17.77
C ILE A 71 0.65 -6.52 -16.73
N GLY A 72 1.42 -5.50 -16.34
CA GLY A 72 0.99 -4.49 -15.36
C GLY A 72 -0.21 -3.64 -15.83
N LYS A 73 -0.49 -3.65 -17.14
CA LYS A 73 -1.62 -2.92 -17.79
C LYS A 73 -2.84 -3.83 -18.03
N GLN A 74 -2.75 -5.11 -17.71
CA GLN A 74 -3.89 -6.03 -17.76
C GLN A 74 -4.73 -5.91 -16.48
N ASP A 75 -6.01 -6.27 -16.60
CA ASP A 75 -6.88 -6.36 -15.43
C ASP A 75 -6.47 -7.50 -14.51
N PHE A 76 -6.22 -7.16 -13.26
CA PHE A 76 -6.14 -8.07 -12.13
C PHE A 76 -7.49 -8.10 -11.41
N ILE A 77 -7.77 -9.20 -10.75
CA ILE A 77 -8.90 -9.32 -9.82
C ILE A 77 -8.39 -8.94 -8.43
N TRP A 78 -9.10 -8.04 -7.76
CA TRP A 78 -8.77 -7.58 -6.42
C TRP A 78 -9.87 -8.02 -5.45
N GLY A 79 -9.50 -8.88 -4.52
CA GLY A 79 -10.35 -9.27 -3.41
C GLY A 79 -10.21 -8.33 -2.24
N SER A 80 -10.99 -8.58 -1.20
CA SER A 80 -10.96 -7.80 0.04
C SER A 80 -10.79 -8.70 1.26
N PRO A 81 -10.25 -8.18 2.39
CA PRO A 81 -10.22 -8.95 3.62
C PRO A 81 -11.65 -9.21 4.12
N LYS A 82 -11.90 -10.41 4.63
CA LYS A 82 -13.21 -10.81 5.20
C LYS A 82 -13.74 -9.81 6.24
N SER A 83 -12.83 -9.19 6.99
CA SER A 83 -13.17 -8.20 8.03
C SER A 83 -13.79 -6.90 7.51
N LYS A 84 -13.79 -6.68 6.19
CA LYS A 84 -14.39 -5.48 5.56
C LYS A 84 -15.84 -5.69 5.13
N ASN A 85 -16.35 -6.94 5.19
CA ASN A 85 -17.71 -7.31 4.76
C ASN A 85 -18.04 -6.82 3.34
N ILE A 86 -17.07 -6.89 2.43
CA ILE A 86 -17.24 -6.58 1.02
C ILE A 86 -17.51 -7.88 0.30
N ASP A 87 -18.64 -7.99 -0.37
CA ASP A 87 -19.15 -9.20 -1.04
C ASP A 87 -18.87 -9.25 -2.54
N TYR A 88 -18.09 -8.28 -3.05
CA TYR A 88 -17.72 -8.18 -4.44
C TYR A 88 -16.20 -8.13 -4.61
N LYS A 89 -15.76 -8.36 -5.85
CA LYS A 89 -14.37 -8.13 -6.30
C LYS A 89 -14.38 -7.06 -7.38
N VAL A 90 -13.30 -6.29 -7.45
CA VAL A 90 -13.09 -5.30 -8.50
C VAL A 90 -12.05 -5.79 -9.50
N LYS A 91 -12.05 -5.19 -10.70
CA LYS A 91 -11.07 -5.48 -11.75
C LYS A 91 -10.47 -4.18 -12.23
N HIS A 92 -9.16 -4.09 -12.18
CA HIS A 92 -8.40 -2.99 -12.77
C HIS A 92 -6.92 -3.38 -12.89
N PRO A 93 -6.14 -2.70 -13.74
CA PRO A 93 -4.72 -2.92 -13.86
C PRO A 93 -3.96 -2.36 -12.65
N VAL A 94 -2.72 -2.82 -12.47
CA VAL A 94 -1.77 -2.20 -11.53
C VAL A 94 -1.39 -0.80 -12.00
N PHE A 95 -1.07 -0.66 -13.29
CA PHE A 95 -0.72 0.62 -13.91
C PHE A 95 -1.77 1.08 -14.89
N SER A 96 -2.12 2.35 -14.81
CA SER A 96 -3.01 3.05 -15.75
C SER A 96 -2.49 4.45 -16.02
N LEU A 97 -3.16 5.21 -16.86
CA LEU A 97 -2.84 6.61 -17.12
C LEU A 97 -3.92 7.52 -16.53
N ASP A 98 -3.52 8.69 -16.05
CA ASP A 98 -4.46 9.75 -15.73
C ASP A 98 -4.95 10.46 -17.02
N LYS A 99 -5.83 11.45 -16.86
CA LYS A 99 -6.38 12.25 -17.98
C LYS A 99 -5.32 13.04 -18.76
N ASN A 100 -4.13 13.23 -18.21
CA ASN A 100 -3.01 13.94 -18.84
C ASN A 100 -1.95 12.97 -19.39
N GLY A 101 -2.22 11.66 -19.36
CA GLY A 101 -1.28 10.62 -19.80
C GLY A 101 -0.18 10.29 -18.80
N ARG A 102 -0.27 10.76 -17.55
CA ARG A 102 0.70 10.45 -16.51
C ARG A 102 0.41 9.07 -15.91
N PRO A 103 1.44 8.23 -15.71
CA PRO A 103 1.28 6.93 -15.06
C PRO A 103 0.73 7.04 -13.65
N LYS A 104 -0.22 6.16 -13.33
CA LYS A 104 -0.80 5.95 -12.00
C LYS A 104 -0.59 4.51 -11.57
N ILE A 105 -0.45 4.28 -10.27
CA ILE A 105 -0.43 2.95 -9.68
C ILE A 105 -1.65 2.73 -8.78
N SER A 106 -2.19 1.50 -8.81
CA SER A 106 -3.18 1.02 -7.85
C SER A 106 -2.75 -0.39 -7.43
N TYR A 107 -2.24 -0.52 -6.21
CA TYR A 107 -1.60 -1.75 -5.76
C TYR A 107 -1.65 -1.94 -4.24
N ILE A 108 -1.94 -3.17 -3.85
CA ILE A 108 -1.74 -3.69 -2.50
C ILE A 108 -1.36 -5.17 -2.59
N ASP A 109 -0.33 -5.58 -1.88
CA ASP A 109 0.26 -6.91 -2.00
C ASP A 109 -0.70 -8.07 -1.65
N GLN A 110 -1.63 -7.86 -0.74
CA GLN A 110 -2.38 -8.94 -0.10
C GLN A 110 -3.63 -9.42 -0.82
N PHE A 111 -4.16 -8.64 -1.75
CA PHE A 111 -5.51 -8.88 -2.28
C PHE A 111 -5.60 -9.12 -3.79
N PRO A 112 -4.52 -9.09 -4.57
CA PRO A 112 -4.61 -9.48 -5.97
C PRO A 112 -4.80 -10.99 -6.10
N GLU A 113 -5.66 -11.38 -7.04
CA GLU A 113 -5.86 -12.76 -7.44
C GLU A 113 -5.34 -12.92 -8.88
N PRO A 114 -4.08 -13.40 -9.05
CA PRO A 114 -3.52 -13.58 -10.38
C PRO A 114 -4.25 -14.69 -11.13
N LYS A 115 -4.55 -14.46 -12.41
CA LYS A 115 -5.24 -15.44 -13.28
C LYS A 115 -4.31 -16.54 -13.80
N ASN A 116 -3.02 -16.27 -13.84
CA ASN A 116 -1.99 -17.15 -14.39
C ASN A 116 -0.61 -16.85 -13.79
N MET A 117 0.38 -17.66 -14.17
CA MET A 117 1.75 -17.53 -13.69
C MET A 117 2.39 -16.20 -14.08
N ASP A 118 2.09 -15.65 -15.26
CA ASP A 118 2.67 -14.38 -15.71
C ASP A 118 2.24 -13.22 -14.80
N GLN A 119 0.95 -13.17 -14.46
CA GLN A 119 0.45 -12.19 -13.48
C GLN A 119 1.05 -12.41 -12.09
N GLY A 120 1.19 -13.66 -11.64
CA GLY A 120 1.83 -13.98 -10.37
C GLY A 120 3.29 -13.53 -10.33
N ASN A 121 4.06 -13.84 -11.37
CA ASN A 121 5.46 -13.44 -11.49
C ASN A 121 5.62 -11.92 -11.57
N PHE A 122 4.71 -11.23 -12.25
CA PHE A 122 4.71 -9.77 -12.31
C PHE A 122 4.50 -9.18 -10.91
N LEU A 123 3.50 -9.64 -10.16
CA LEU A 123 3.22 -9.16 -8.80
C LEU A 123 4.40 -9.42 -7.86
N GLN A 124 5.07 -10.56 -7.98
CA GLN A 124 6.27 -10.86 -7.19
C GLN A 124 7.42 -9.89 -7.51
N ARG A 125 7.69 -9.65 -8.79
CA ARG A 125 8.73 -8.68 -9.22
C ARG A 125 8.39 -7.27 -8.73
N LEU A 126 7.12 -6.87 -8.81
CA LEU A 126 6.65 -5.57 -8.32
C LEU A 126 6.87 -5.44 -6.81
N SER A 127 6.43 -6.42 -6.03
CA SER A 127 6.62 -6.45 -4.57
C SER A 127 8.10 -6.36 -4.20
N ASP A 128 8.94 -7.18 -4.84
CA ASP A 128 10.38 -7.20 -4.64
C ASP A 128 11.05 -5.84 -4.97
N ALA A 129 10.64 -5.22 -6.07
CA ALA A 129 11.17 -3.93 -6.50
C ALA A 129 10.78 -2.80 -5.53
N LEU A 130 9.55 -2.80 -5.04
CA LEU A 130 9.09 -1.85 -4.01
C LEU A 130 9.85 -2.04 -2.70
N GLU A 131 10.06 -3.29 -2.26
CA GLU A 131 10.79 -3.57 -1.01
C GLU A 131 12.27 -3.16 -1.11
N LYS A 132 12.91 -3.36 -2.26
CA LYS A 132 14.32 -3.04 -2.50
C LYS A 132 14.58 -1.56 -2.83
N SER A 133 13.54 -0.75 -3.08
CA SER A 133 13.71 0.66 -3.42
C SER A 133 14.51 1.41 -2.34
N LYS A 134 15.50 2.17 -2.78
CA LYS A 134 16.38 2.99 -1.91
C LYS A 134 15.85 4.40 -1.71
N ASN A 135 14.92 4.82 -2.57
CA ASN A 135 14.38 6.18 -2.58
C ASN A 135 13.12 6.34 -1.69
N LYS A 136 12.84 5.35 -0.85
CA LYS A 136 11.77 5.46 0.15
C LYS A 136 12.06 6.57 1.15
N VAL A 137 11.13 7.49 1.30
CA VAL A 137 11.14 8.46 2.40
C VAL A 137 10.61 7.77 3.66
N ILE A 138 11.39 7.79 4.72
CA ILE A 138 11.01 7.23 6.02
C ILE A 138 10.93 8.38 7.00
N THR A 139 9.76 8.59 7.60
CA THR A 139 9.52 9.70 8.51
C THR A 139 8.74 9.28 9.74
N LYS A 140 9.16 9.77 10.89
CA LYS A 140 8.39 9.67 12.12
C LYS A 140 7.48 10.89 12.22
N LEU A 141 6.22 10.73 11.81
CA LEU A 141 5.24 11.81 11.84
C LEU A 141 5.02 12.28 13.29
N PRO A 142 5.20 13.58 13.62
CA PRO A 142 4.90 14.09 14.96
C PRO A 142 3.41 14.01 15.28
N VAL A 143 3.06 13.90 16.56
CA VAL A 143 1.65 13.98 17.01
C VAL A 143 1.08 15.34 16.62
N GLY A 144 -0.15 15.37 16.08
CA GLY A 144 -0.82 16.55 15.57
C GLY A 144 -0.49 16.88 14.10
N CYS A 145 0.51 16.23 13.49
CA CYS A 145 0.85 16.42 12.08
C CYS A 145 0.08 15.49 11.16
N SER A 146 -0.10 15.94 9.92
CA SER A 146 -0.77 15.17 8.86
C SER A 146 0.11 15.06 7.62
N ILE A 147 0.00 13.93 6.93
CA ILE A 147 0.47 13.74 5.56
C ILE A 147 -0.74 13.79 4.65
N ILE A 148 -0.65 14.56 3.58
CA ILE A 148 -1.63 14.59 2.49
C ILE A 148 -0.90 14.14 1.24
N ALA A 149 -1.36 13.08 0.59
CA ALA A 149 -0.73 12.52 -0.59
C ALA A 149 -1.76 12.17 -1.66
N ASN A 150 -1.40 12.38 -2.94
CA ASN A 150 -2.19 11.84 -4.04
C ASN A 150 -1.97 10.34 -4.10
N ASN A 151 -3.04 9.58 -3.90
CA ASN A 151 -3.01 8.14 -3.74
C ASN A 151 -2.63 7.36 -5.02
N TYR A 152 -2.60 8.02 -6.18
CA TYR A 152 -2.18 7.41 -7.44
C TYR A 152 -0.68 7.53 -7.73
N PHE A 153 -0.02 8.49 -7.09
CA PHE A 153 1.40 8.78 -7.33
C PHE A 153 2.27 8.45 -6.13
N TRP A 154 1.68 8.28 -4.95
CA TRP A 154 2.37 7.94 -3.72
C TRP A 154 1.93 6.59 -3.20
N LEU A 155 2.88 5.67 -3.10
CA LEU A 155 2.71 4.50 -2.25
C LEU A 155 3.10 4.86 -0.82
N HIS A 156 2.43 4.25 0.12
CA HIS A 156 2.70 4.43 1.54
C HIS A 156 2.73 3.10 2.28
N GLY A 157 3.40 3.10 3.41
CA GLY A 157 3.55 1.94 4.26
C GLY A 157 3.97 2.36 5.67
N ARG A 158 4.34 1.39 6.47
CA ARG A 158 4.77 1.66 7.85
C ARG A 158 5.81 0.64 8.27
N LYS A 159 6.87 1.10 8.90
CA LYS A 159 7.86 0.24 9.54
C LYS A 159 7.23 -0.54 10.70
N PRO A 160 7.78 -1.71 11.06
CA PRO A 160 7.32 -2.42 12.22
C PRO A 160 7.51 -1.56 13.47
N PHE A 161 6.69 -1.82 14.47
CA PHE A 161 6.86 -1.16 15.77
C PHE A 161 6.70 -2.16 16.90
N ARG A 162 7.15 -1.78 18.07
CA ARG A 162 7.02 -2.56 19.31
C ARG A 162 6.54 -1.67 20.43
N GLU A 163 5.93 -2.30 21.43
CA GLU A 163 5.57 -1.62 22.64
C GLU A 163 6.83 -1.40 23.48
N ASN A 164 7.04 -0.16 23.91
CA ASN A 164 8.08 0.16 24.89
C ASN A 164 7.52 -0.14 26.28
N ARG A 165 8.04 -1.18 26.93
CA ARG A 165 7.63 -1.63 28.26
C ARG A 165 8.50 -1.07 29.38
N SER A 166 9.14 0.09 29.15
CA SER A 166 9.93 0.76 30.20
C SER A 166 9.03 1.40 31.27
#